data_4d74a3b1fb2edf1b38b4c280036fc11e
#
_entry.id   4d74a3b1fb2edf1b38b4c280036fc11e
#
_cell.length_a   1.000
_cell.length_b   1.000
_cell.length_c   1.000
_cell.angle_alpha   90.00
_cell.angle_beta   90.00
_cell.angle_gamma   90.00
#
_symmetry.space_group_name_H-M   'P 1'
#
loop_
_entity.id
_entity.type
_entity.pdbx_description
1 polymer ?
#
loop_
_entity_poly.entity_id
_entity_poly.type
_entity_poly.pdbx_seq_one_letter_code
_entity_poly.pdbx_strand_id
1 'polypeptide(L)'
;MRMELYNKFMKLLHIGQYLNNFQKDIIYQNRKDRLTELALCSSTKGISKERYCQKEVIVSLTTYGKRLYDVYLAIESIMQQSMKPNRIVLWLGDELKNRPLPRILGFQQQRGLEIVFCKDIYSYTKLIPALRKFPNDIIITVDDDLIYNVDMVERLVGAYIDDPSYIYCCRMHKMRLKKNGLLEGYMAWDWETSLLDASPLNFPTGCGGVLYPPHCFNDEVFNENVFLNICKFADDVWFKAMSLYNGVQSKRIVTRNSKGKEYIENMEVQDLSLIHI
;
A
#
# COMPACT_ATOMS: atom_id res chain seq x y z
N MET A 1 -41.77 -20.81 -19.26
CA MET A 1 -41.92 -19.52 -18.54
C MET A 1 -40.86 -19.30 -17.44
N ARG A 2 -40.75 -20.14 -16.36
CA ARG A 2 -39.73 -19.96 -15.30
C ARG A 2 -38.26 -20.03 -15.84
N MET A 3 -37.98 -20.99 -16.71
CA MET A 3 -36.63 -21.20 -17.29
C MET A 3 -36.21 -20.08 -18.27
N GLU A 4 -37.16 -19.55 -19.05
CA GLU A 4 -36.93 -18.41 -19.93
C GLU A 4 -36.65 -17.12 -19.15
N LEU A 5 -37.39 -16.91 -18.04
CA LEU A 5 -37.18 -15.78 -17.15
C LEU A 5 -35.79 -15.85 -16.48
N TYR A 6 -35.39 -17.04 -16.02
CA TYR A 6 -34.08 -17.33 -15.46
C TYR A 6 -32.97 -17.04 -16.50
N ASN A 7 -33.08 -17.51 -17.72
CA ASN A 7 -32.11 -17.31 -18.79
C ASN A 7 -31.99 -15.81 -19.20
N LYS A 8 -33.11 -15.08 -19.23
CA LYS A 8 -33.11 -13.63 -19.44
C LYS A 8 -32.41 -12.89 -18.30
N PHE A 9 -32.68 -13.28 -17.05
CA PHE A 9 -32.05 -12.71 -15.87
C PHE A 9 -30.53 -12.96 -15.85
N MET A 10 -30.10 -14.18 -16.15
CA MET A 10 -28.67 -14.50 -16.26
C MET A 10 -27.95 -13.73 -17.38
N LYS A 11 -28.60 -13.55 -18.54
CA LYS A 11 -28.07 -12.70 -19.62
C LYS A 11 -27.92 -11.24 -19.18
N LEU A 12 -28.88 -10.68 -18.47
CA LEU A 12 -28.83 -9.33 -17.93
C LEU A 12 -27.69 -9.16 -16.89
N LEU A 13 -27.52 -10.17 -16.02
CA LEU A 13 -26.41 -10.21 -15.07
C LEU A 13 -25.03 -10.23 -15.78
N HIS A 14 -24.89 -11.07 -16.82
CA HIS A 14 -23.66 -11.12 -17.61
C HIS A 14 -23.38 -9.80 -18.34
N ILE A 15 -24.40 -9.16 -18.90
CA ILE A 15 -24.27 -7.84 -19.53
C ILE A 15 -23.86 -6.80 -18.47
N GLY A 16 -24.49 -6.82 -17.29
CA GLY A 16 -24.12 -5.90 -16.19
C GLY A 16 -22.68 -6.09 -15.72
N GLN A 17 -22.23 -7.33 -15.60
CA GLN A 17 -20.83 -7.63 -15.25
C GLN A 17 -19.85 -7.17 -16.35
N TYR A 18 -20.19 -7.42 -17.61
CA TYR A 18 -19.39 -6.97 -18.77
C TYR A 18 -19.27 -5.45 -18.81
N LEU A 19 -20.38 -4.73 -18.66
CA LEU A 19 -20.38 -3.26 -18.62
C LEU A 19 -19.55 -2.70 -17.45
N ASN A 20 -19.66 -3.34 -16.28
CA ASN A 20 -18.88 -2.92 -15.11
C ASN A 20 -17.38 -3.15 -15.31
N ASN A 21 -16.98 -4.27 -15.89
CA ASN A 21 -15.59 -4.54 -16.21
C ASN A 21 -15.07 -3.56 -17.28
N PHE A 22 -15.82 -3.34 -18.35
CA PHE A 22 -15.49 -2.37 -19.39
C PHE A 22 -15.34 -0.95 -18.83
N GLN A 23 -16.21 -0.56 -17.89
CA GLN A 23 -16.08 0.74 -17.21
C GLN A 23 -14.80 0.82 -16.37
N LYS A 24 -14.45 -0.24 -15.66
CA LYS A 24 -13.19 -0.31 -14.89
C LYS A 24 -11.97 -0.21 -15.81
N ASP A 25 -12.01 -0.89 -16.95
CA ASP A 25 -10.93 -0.86 -17.93
C ASP A 25 -10.73 0.54 -18.50
N ILE A 26 -11.80 1.24 -18.84
CA ILE A 26 -11.74 2.64 -19.31
C ILE A 26 -11.15 3.55 -18.23
N ILE A 27 -11.60 3.41 -16.97
CA ILE A 27 -11.09 4.22 -15.87
C ILE A 27 -9.60 3.96 -15.66
N TYR A 28 -9.19 2.69 -15.70
CA TYR A 28 -7.78 2.30 -15.58
C TYR A 28 -6.94 2.89 -16.72
N GLN A 29 -7.34 2.68 -17.99
CA GLN A 29 -6.57 3.18 -19.14
C GLN A 29 -6.45 4.71 -19.12
N ASN A 30 -7.52 5.44 -18.89
CA ASN A 30 -7.47 6.89 -18.78
C ASN A 30 -6.53 7.37 -17.66
N ARG A 31 -6.53 6.66 -16.53
CA ARG A 31 -5.66 7.00 -15.41
C ARG A 31 -4.20 6.68 -15.73
N LYS A 32 -3.94 5.52 -16.32
CA LYS A 32 -2.62 5.07 -16.77
C LYS A 32 -2.03 6.04 -17.78
N ASP A 33 -2.77 6.37 -18.85
CA ASP A 33 -2.31 7.28 -19.91
C ASP A 33 -1.92 8.64 -19.34
N ARG A 34 -2.78 9.21 -18.49
CA ARG A 34 -2.49 10.48 -17.82
C ARG A 34 -1.26 10.41 -16.93
N LEU A 35 -1.11 9.38 -16.12
CA LEU A 35 0.06 9.22 -15.23
C LEU A 35 1.33 8.99 -16.05
N THR A 36 1.25 8.24 -17.14
CA THR A 36 2.38 8.02 -18.05
C THR A 36 2.84 9.34 -18.69
N GLU A 37 1.91 10.16 -19.18
CA GLU A 37 2.23 11.48 -19.70
C GLU A 37 2.90 12.37 -18.66
N LEU A 38 2.37 12.41 -17.43
CA LEU A 38 2.95 13.16 -16.32
C LEU A 38 4.34 12.66 -15.93
N ALA A 39 4.55 11.35 -15.91
CA ALA A 39 5.86 10.76 -15.58
C ALA A 39 6.93 11.09 -16.62
N LEU A 40 6.54 11.21 -17.90
CA LEU A 40 7.45 11.51 -19.01
C LEU A 40 7.70 13.02 -19.20
N CYS A 41 6.68 13.85 -19.00
CA CYS A 41 6.69 15.25 -19.46
C CYS A 41 6.64 16.30 -18.34
N SER A 42 6.22 15.93 -17.11
CA SER A 42 6.06 16.90 -16.04
C SER A 42 7.42 17.31 -15.44
N SER A 43 7.57 18.61 -15.21
CA SER A 43 8.67 19.21 -14.45
C SER A 43 8.31 19.50 -12.98
N THR A 44 7.04 19.31 -12.61
CA THR A 44 6.54 19.60 -11.26
C THR A 44 7.13 18.63 -10.25
N LYS A 45 7.65 19.15 -9.13
CA LYS A 45 8.16 18.30 -8.05
C LYS A 45 7.06 17.42 -7.48
N GLY A 46 7.39 16.15 -7.26
CA GLY A 46 6.52 15.14 -6.65
C GLY A 46 6.56 15.14 -5.13
N ILE A 47 7.48 15.92 -4.54
CA ILE A 47 7.70 16.04 -3.09
C ILE A 47 7.50 17.48 -2.64
N SER A 48 7.26 17.67 -1.33
CA SER A 48 7.15 18.98 -0.69
C SER A 48 8.28 19.19 0.33
N LYS A 49 8.69 20.44 0.49
CA LYS A 49 9.54 20.87 1.61
C LYS A 49 8.72 21.32 2.83
N GLU A 50 7.42 21.46 2.66
CA GLU A 50 6.51 21.82 3.72
C GLU A 50 6.42 20.70 4.75
N ARG A 51 6.52 21.03 6.03
CA ARG A 51 6.31 20.10 7.13
C ARG A 51 4.91 20.26 7.65
N TYR A 52 4.07 19.28 7.38
CA TYR A 52 2.67 19.24 7.83
C TYR A 52 2.54 18.93 9.34
N CYS A 53 3.60 18.38 9.90
CA CYS A 53 3.84 18.19 11.33
C CYS A 53 5.34 18.36 11.61
N GLN A 54 5.80 18.16 12.85
CA GLN A 54 7.24 18.29 13.19
C GLN A 54 8.14 17.23 12.54
N LYS A 55 7.55 16.23 11.88
CA LYS A 55 8.24 15.08 11.26
C LYS A 55 8.12 15.11 9.76
N GLU A 56 9.05 14.47 9.06
CA GLU A 56 8.92 14.24 7.63
C GLU A 56 7.91 13.11 7.36
N VAL A 57 7.20 13.22 6.25
CA VAL A 57 6.32 12.19 5.70
C VAL A 57 7.06 11.48 4.57
N ILE A 58 7.37 10.22 4.77
CA ILE A 58 8.14 9.38 3.86
C ILE A 58 7.21 8.34 3.23
N VAL A 59 7.00 8.41 1.92
CA VAL A 59 6.33 7.31 1.20
C VAL A 59 7.40 6.32 0.75
N SER A 60 7.21 5.06 1.11
CA SER A 60 8.17 3.98 0.96
C SER A 60 7.57 2.81 0.21
N LEU A 61 8.26 2.33 -0.82
CA LEU A 61 7.84 1.20 -1.64
C LEU A 61 9.04 0.39 -2.11
N THR A 62 8.78 -0.84 -2.52
CA THR A 62 9.75 -1.72 -3.19
C THR A 62 9.12 -2.32 -4.43
N THR A 63 9.93 -2.82 -5.35
CA THR A 63 9.48 -3.56 -6.53
C THR A 63 10.51 -4.60 -6.93
N TYR A 64 10.08 -5.59 -7.69
CA TYR A 64 10.97 -6.64 -8.20
C TYR A 64 10.51 -7.20 -9.56
N GLY A 65 11.44 -7.83 -10.27
CA GLY A 65 11.14 -8.55 -11.51
C GLY A 65 10.53 -7.64 -12.58
N LYS A 66 9.46 -8.11 -13.22
CA LYS A 66 8.77 -7.38 -14.30
C LYS A 66 8.08 -6.10 -13.82
N ARG A 67 7.66 -6.06 -12.55
CA ARG A 67 7.00 -4.89 -11.95
C ARG A 67 7.86 -3.63 -11.97
N LEU A 68 9.20 -3.78 -12.05
CA LEU A 68 10.13 -2.65 -12.19
C LEU A 68 9.78 -1.73 -13.37
N TYR A 69 9.17 -2.27 -14.42
CA TYR A 69 8.80 -1.49 -15.61
C TYR A 69 7.48 -0.73 -15.46
N ASP A 70 6.66 -1.09 -14.47
CA ASP A 70 5.33 -0.52 -14.25
C ASP A 70 5.21 0.26 -12.94
N VAL A 71 6.17 0.12 -12.01
CA VAL A 71 6.20 0.81 -10.71
C VAL A 71 6.09 2.33 -10.82
N TYR A 72 6.49 2.90 -11.95
CA TYR A 72 6.39 4.34 -12.22
C TYR A 72 4.95 4.86 -12.10
N LEU A 73 3.93 4.03 -12.35
CA LEU A 73 2.52 4.40 -12.21
C LEU A 73 2.15 4.61 -10.74
N ALA A 74 2.57 3.70 -9.86
CA ALA A 74 2.40 3.85 -8.42
C ALA A 74 3.12 5.11 -7.93
N ILE A 75 4.39 5.28 -8.30
CA ILE A 75 5.22 6.44 -7.94
C ILE A 75 4.57 7.73 -8.45
N GLU A 76 4.12 7.77 -9.72
CA GLU A 76 3.51 8.98 -10.26
C GLU A 76 2.20 9.31 -9.53
N SER A 77 1.39 8.32 -9.16
CA SER A 77 0.18 8.54 -8.38
C SER A 77 0.47 9.16 -7.00
N ILE A 78 1.63 8.83 -6.41
CA ILE A 78 2.11 9.46 -5.16
C ILE A 78 2.64 10.87 -5.44
N MET A 79 3.35 11.10 -6.54
CA MET A 79 3.80 12.44 -6.93
C MET A 79 2.66 13.43 -7.21
N GLN A 80 1.46 12.91 -7.52
CA GLN A 80 0.25 13.69 -7.79
C GLN A 80 -0.67 13.84 -6.56
N GLN A 81 -0.21 13.47 -5.37
CA GLN A 81 -1.01 13.65 -4.14
C GLN A 81 -1.32 15.12 -3.87
N SER A 82 -2.51 15.41 -3.30
CA SER A 82 -2.92 16.73 -2.82
C SER A 82 -1.99 17.23 -1.72
N MET A 83 -1.67 16.37 -0.76
CA MET A 83 -0.59 16.55 0.23
C MET A 83 0.62 15.74 -0.22
N LYS A 84 1.62 16.42 -0.79
CA LYS A 84 2.83 15.76 -1.27
C LYS A 84 3.70 15.31 -0.11
N PRO A 85 4.22 14.07 -0.12
CA PRO A 85 5.16 13.62 0.92
C PRO A 85 6.45 14.44 0.86
N ASN A 86 7.22 14.43 1.95
CA ASN A 86 8.55 15.06 1.97
C ASN A 86 9.57 14.24 1.20
N ARG A 87 9.39 12.91 1.16
CA ARG A 87 10.27 11.98 0.43
C ARG A 87 9.46 10.85 -0.17
N ILE A 88 9.90 10.39 -1.34
CA ILE A 88 9.41 9.16 -1.99
C ILE A 88 10.62 8.27 -2.19
N VAL A 89 10.65 7.10 -1.56
CA VAL A 89 11.81 6.21 -1.58
C VAL A 89 11.41 4.87 -2.20
N LEU A 90 12.04 4.55 -3.32
CA LEU A 90 11.96 3.24 -3.97
C LEU A 90 13.19 2.43 -3.55
N TRP A 91 12.96 1.35 -2.81
CA TRP A 91 13.98 0.40 -2.43
C TRP A 91 14.10 -0.69 -3.50
N LEU A 92 15.32 -0.94 -3.95
CA LEU A 92 15.63 -1.97 -4.94
C LEU A 92 16.67 -2.94 -4.37
N GLY A 93 16.58 -4.19 -4.78
CA GLY A 93 17.58 -5.19 -4.43
C GLY A 93 18.97 -4.85 -4.98
N ASP A 94 20.01 -5.15 -4.22
CA ASP A 94 21.42 -4.89 -4.59
C ASP A 94 21.83 -5.50 -5.93
N GLU A 95 21.13 -6.55 -6.40
CA GLU A 95 21.35 -7.17 -7.70
C GLU A 95 21.01 -6.26 -8.90
N LEU A 96 20.25 -5.19 -8.65
CA LEU A 96 19.92 -4.18 -9.67
C LEU A 96 20.88 -3.00 -9.70
N LYS A 97 21.81 -2.88 -8.74
CA LYS A 97 22.69 -1.72 -8.56
C LYS A 97 23.52 -1.37 -9.81
N ASN A 98 23.92 -2.38 -10.57
CA ASN A 98 24.75 -2.21 -11.77
C ASN A 98 23.96 -2.49 -13.06
N ARG A 99 22.62 -2.51 -13.01
CA ARG A 99 21.78 -2.73 -14.17
C ARG A 99 21.12 -1.41 -14.61
N PRO A 100 20.88 -1.22 -15.92
CA PRO A 100 20.14 -0.06 -16.40
C PRO A 100 18.69 -0.12 -15.86
N LEU A 101 18.27 0.94 -15.22
CA LEU A 101 16.88 1.12 -14.77
C LEU A 101 16.02 1.73 -15.89
N PRO A 102 14.70 1.52 -15.88
CA PRO A 102 13.79 2.18 -16.81
C PRO A 102 14.00 3.70 -16.83
N ARG A 103 14.14 4.29 -18.03
CA ARG A 103 14.40 5.74 -18.17
C ARG A 103 13.36 6.63 -17.51
N ILE A 104 12.12 6.15 -17.44
CA ILE A 104 11.01 6.87 -16.82
C ILE A 104 11.26 7.14 -15.31
N LEU A 105 11.92 6.22 -14.61
CA LEU A 105 12.34 6.42 -13.22
C LEU A 105 13.36 7.56 -13.09
N GLY A 106 14.21 7.74 -14.10
CA GLY A 106 15.16 8.87 -14.15
C GLY A 106 14.47 10.22 -14.23
N PHE A 107 13.36 10.34 -14.96
CA PHE A 107 12.54 11.56 -14.96
C PHE A 107 11.87 11.80 -13.60
N GLN A 108 11.40 10.74 -12.96
CA GLN A 108 10.84 10.85 -11.61
C GLN A 108 11.90 11.19 -10.54
N GLN A 109 13.15 10.72 -10.69
CA GLN A 109 14.25 11.14 -9.81
C GLN A 109 14.53 12.64 -9.90
N GLN A 110 14.47 13.23 -11.07
CA GLN A 110 14.60 14.69 -11.24
C GLN A 110 13.49 15.47 -10.51
N ARG A 111 12.38 14.81 -10.22
CA ARG A 111 11.21 15.36 -9.53
C ARG A 111 11.11 14.99 -8.06
N GLY A 112 12.09 14.25 -7.53
CA GLY A 112 12.21 13.96 -6.10
C GLY A 112 12.07 12.50 -5.69
N LEU A 113 12.00 11.54 -6.64
CA LEU A 113 12.12 10.12 -6.31
C LEU A 113 13.54 9.80 -5.85
N GLU A 114 13.69 9.16 -4.71
CA GLU A 114 14.94 8.56 -4.25
C GLU A 114 14.93 7.06 -4.57
N ILE A 115 15.99 6.58 -5.24
CA ILE A 115 16.21 5.16 -5.46
C ILE A 115 17.36 4.73 -4.55
N VAL A 116 17.10 3.75 -3.69
CA VAL A 116 18.07 3.24 -2.72
C VAL A 116 18.21 1.74 -2.90
N PHE A 117 19.44 1.27 -3.03
CA PHE A 117 19.74 -0.15 -3.13
C PHE A 117 19.98 -0.74 -1.74
N CYS A 118 19.48 -1.93 -1.50
CA CYS A 118 19.64 -2.65 -0.25
C CYS A 118 19.50 -4.16 -0.47
N LYS A 119 19.80 -4.95 0.57
CA LYS A 119 19.49 -6.38 0.57
C LYS A 119 17.99 -6.59 0.33
N ASP A 120 17.64 -7.41 -0.65
CA ASP A 120 16.25 -7.81 -0.86
C ASP A 120 15.80 -8.77 0.24
N ILE A 121 14.74 -8.39 0.93
CA ILE A 121 14.06 -9.18 1.96
C ILE A 121 12.57 -9.32 1.62
N TYR A 122 12.26 -9.45 0.32
CA TYR A 122 10.91 -9.59 -0.22
C TYR A 122 10.02 -8.36 0.07
N SER A 123 8.73 -8.57 0.41
CA SER A 123 7.81 -7.48 0.74
C SER A 123 8.23 -6.63 1.96
N TYR A 124 9.06 -7.17 2.84
CA TYR A 124 9.64 -6.42 3.98
C TYR A 124 10.53 -5.26 3.54
N THR A 125 11.08 -5.33 2.33
CA THR A 125 11.96 -4.29 1.77
C THR A 125 11.28 -2.93 1.67
N LYS A 126 9.95 -2.87 1.61
CA LYS A 126 9.24 -1.57 1.60
C LYS A 126 9.24 -0.85 2.95
N LEU A 127 9.43 -1.56 4.09
CA LEU A 127 9.32 -0.93 5.42
C LEU A 127 10.60 -1.04 6.26
N ILE A 128 11.24 -2.21 6.36
CA ILE A 128 12.39 -2.43 7.26
C ILE A 128 13.55 -1.45 6.99
N PRO A 129 14.02 -1.24 5.76
CA PRO A 129 15.07 -0.25 5.49
C PRO A 129 14.63 1.19 5.79
N ALA A 130 13.35 1.50 5.57
CA ALA A 130 12.82 2.83 5.86
C ALA A 130 12.80 3.13 7.36
N LEU A 131 12.38 2.17 8.20
CA LEU A 131 12.43 2.28 9.66
C LEU A 131 13.86 2.52 10.18
N ARG A 132 14.86 1.83 9.59
CA ARG A 132 16.28 2.03 9.95
C ARG A 132 16.81 3.39 9.54
N LYS A 133 16.43 3.87 8.35
CA LYS A 133 16.93 5.13 7.79
C LYS A 133 16.25 6.37 8.35
N PHE A 134 14.96 6.24 8.71
CA PHE A 134 14.10 7.34 9.15
C PHE A 134 13.40 7.02 10.48
N PRO A 135 14.14 6.72 11.57
CA PRO A 135 13.55 6.18 12.81
C PRO A 135 12.62 7.16 13.52
N ASN A 136 12.73 8.45 13.23
CA ASN A 136 11.98 9.52 13.92
C ASN A 136 10.87 10.13 13.04
N ASP A 137 10.68 9.63 11.82
CA ASP A 137 9.76 10.19 10.86
C ASP A 137 8.55 9.28 10.63
N ILE A 138 7.53 9.81 9.94
CA ILE A 138 6.34 9.08 9.56
C ILE A 138 6.64 8.30 8.29
N ILE A 139 6.37 6.99 8.29
CA ILE A 139 6.51 6.16 7.09
C ILE A 139 5.14 5.72 6.61
N ILE A 140 4.85 5.96 5.33
CA ILE A 140 3.69 5.42 4.64
C ILE A 140 4.18 4.38 3.65
N THR A 141 3.77 3.12 3.83
CA THR A 141 4.05 2.08 2.84
C THR A 141 2.98 2.02 1.78
N VAL A 142 3.41 1.80 0.55
CA VAL A 142 2.56 1.59 -0.62
C VAL A 142 3.09 0.42 -1.45
N ASP A 143 2.21 -0.22 -2.23
CA ASP A 143 2.59 -1.32 -3.12
C ASP A 143 2.86 -0.80 -4.54
N ASP A 144 3.66 -1.52 -5.30
CA ASP A 144 4.16 -1.16 -6.63
C ASP A 144 3.17 -1.39 -7.77
N ASP A 145 2.09 -2.11 -7.49
CA ASP A 145 1.06 -2.53 -8.44
C ASP A 145 -0.29 -1.81 -8.27
N LEU A 146 -0.31 -0.69 -7.53
CA LEU A 146 -1.51 0.09 -7.25
C LEU A 146 -1.36 1.55 -7.69
N ILE A 147 -2.42 2.11 -8.25
CA ILE A 147 -2.55 3.53 -8.55
C ILE A 147 -3.40 4.18 -7.46
N TYR A 148 -2.79 5.00 -6.62
CA TYR A 148 -3.42 5.59 -5.44
C TYR A 148 -4.30 6.79 -5.76
N ASN A 149 -5.36 7.00 -4.98
CA ASN A 149 -6.18 8.20 -5.05
C ASN A 149 -5.40 9.42 -4.56
N VAL A 150 -5.75 10.58 -5.12
CA VAL A 150 -5.01 11.84 -4.97
C VAL A 150 -4.91 12.39 -3.54
N ASP A 151 -5.73 11.96 -2.62
CA ASP A 151 -5.81 12.43 -1.23
C ASP A 151 -5.47 11.34 -0.19
N MET A 152 -4.86 10.23 -0.60
CA MET A 152 -4.53 9.12 0.31
C MET A 152 -3.53 9.57 1.38
N VAL A 153 -2.46 10.28 0.99
CA VAL A 153 -1.44 10.79 1.93
C VAL A 153 -2.06 11.81 2.88
N GLU A 154 -2.85 12.77 2.37
CA GLU A 154 -3.52 13.78 3.18
C GLU A 154 -4.41 13.19 4.26
N ARG A 155 -5.21 12.18 3.92
CA ARG A 155 -6.10 11.50 4.86
C ARG A 155 -5.36 10.73 5.95
N LEU A 156 -4.30 10.01 5.57
CA LEU A 156 -3.48 9.25 6.52
C LEU A 156 -2.74 10.19 7.47
N VAL A 157 -2.13 11.25 6.94
CA VAL A 157 -1.40 12.24 7.74
C VAL A 157 -2.35 13.06 8.61
N GLY A 158 -3.53 13.43 8.09
CA GLY A 158 -4.56 14.11 8.89
C GLY A 158 -4.98 13.28 10.11
N ALA A 159 -5.26 11.98 9.91
CA ALA A 159 -5.60 11.10 11.03
C ALA A 159 -4.45 10.95 12.05
N TYR A 160 -3.20 10.94 11.59
CA TYR A 160 -2.04 10.94 12.47
C TYR A 160 -1.88 12.26 13.27
N ILE A 161 -2.15 13.41 12.64
CA ILE A 161 -2.09 14.71 13.32
C ILE A 161 -3.16 14.80 14.41
N ASP A 162 -4.34 14.27 14.13
CA ASP A 162 -5.45 14.24 15.12
C ASP A 162 -5.12 13.33 16.31
N ASP A 163 -4.48 12.18 16.09
CA ASP A 163 -4.06 11.27 17.17
C ASP A 163 -2.85 10.43 16.72
N PRO A 164 -1.63 10.73 17.16
CA PRO A 164 -0.41 10.04 16.74
C PRO A 164 -0.20 8.65 17.38
N SER A 165 -1.15 8.13 18.16
CA SER A 165 -0.99 6.92 18.96
C SER A 165 -1.17 5.61 18.17
N TYR A 166 -1.67 5.68 16.92
CA TYR A 166 -2.09 4.51 16.17
C TYR A 166 -1.32 4.35 14.85
N ILE A 167 -1.23 3.10 14.39
CA ILE A 167 -0.94 2.79 13.00
C ILE A 167 -2.24 3.01 12.21
N TYR A 168 -2.18 3.82 11.14
CA TYR A 168 -3.34 4.13 10.31
C TYR A 168 -3.30 3.41 8.98
N CYS A 169 -4.45 2.95 8.49
CA CYS A 169 -4.55 2.29 7.20
C CYS A 169 -5.86 2.64 6.46
N CYS A 170 -5.83 2.58 5.15
CA CYS A 170 -7.05 2.72 4.36
C CYS A 170 -7.88 1.43 4.37
N ARG A 171 -7.25 0.27 4.18
CA ARG A 171 -7.90 -1.04 4.12
C ARG A 171 -7.50 -1.89 5.32
N MET A 172 -8.47 -2.59 5.88
CA MET A 172 -8.29 -3.34 7.12
C MET A 172 -9.18 -4.58 7.15
N HIS A 173 -8.67 -5.65 7.74
CA HIS A 173 -9.48 -6.81 8.17
C HIS A 173 -9.67 -6.75 9.68
N LYS A 174 -10.70 -7.44 10.20
CA LYS A 174 -10.88 -7.65 11.63
C LYS A 174 -10.62 -9.11 11.96
N MET A 175 -9.58 -9.34 12.74
CA MET A 175 -9.25 -10.67 13.26
C MET A 175 -10.37 -11.18 14.16
N ARG A 176 -10.66 -12.49 14.11
CA ARG A 176 -11.63 -13.16 14.98
C ARG A 176 -10.93 -14.10 15.95
N LEU A 177 -11.48 -14.19 17.16
CA LEU A 177 -11.03 -15.13 18.19
C LEU A 177 -12.02 -16.28 18.33
N LYS A 178 -11.47 -17.48 18.52
CA LYS A 178 -12.21 -18.66 18.97
C LYS A 178 -12.70 -18.46 20.41
N LYS A 179 -13.64 -19.29 20.86
CA LYS A 179 -14.14 -19.30 22.24
C LYS A 179 -13.04 -19.49 23.30
N ASN A 180 -11.95 -20.14 22.95
CA ASN A 180 -10.78 -20.35 23.81
C ASN A 180 -9.74 -19.22 23.76
N GLY A 181 -10.05 -18.09 23.11
CA GLY A 181 -9.14 -16.93 23.00
C GLY A 181 -8.06 -17.02 21.91
N LEU A 182 -7.92 -18.14 21.20
CA LEU A 182 -6.99 -18.27 20.08
C LEU A 182 -7.54 -17.60 18.82
N LEU A 183 -6.64 -17.16 17.93
CA LEU A 183 -7.03 -16.62 16.64
C LEU A 183 -7.73 -17.68 15.78
N GLU A 184 -8.80 -17.25 15.10
CA GLU A 184 -9.37 -17.99 13.97
C GLU A 184 -8.42 -17.98 12.78
N GLY A 185 -8.57 -18.95 11.87
CA GLY A 185 -7.87 -18.92 10.60
C GLY A 185 -8.23 -17.68 9.77
N TYR A 186 -7.29 -17.20 8.95
CA TYR A 186 -7.42 -15.98 8.15
C TYR A 186 -8.73 -15.88 7.33
N MET A 187 -9.19 -17.01 6.75
CA MET A 187 -10.43 -17.06 5.97
C MET A 187 -11.71 -16.83 6.79
N ALA A 188 -11.62 -16.95 8.13
CA ALA A 188 -12.75 -16.71 9.03
C ALA A 188 -12.81 -15.27 9.57
N TRP A 189 -11.85 -14.42 9.22
CA TRP A 189 -11.82 -13.01 9.64
C TRP A 189 -12.86 -12.17 8.89
N ASP A 190 -13.21 -11.00 9.44
CA ASP A 190 -14.06 -10.03 8.75
C ASP A 190 -13.24 -9.22 7.76
N TRP A 191 -13.36 -9.55 6.50
CA TRP A 191 -12.59 -8.93 5.43
C TRP A 191 -13.11 -7.54 5.10
N GLU A 192 -12.17 -6.62 4.82
CA GLU A 192 -12.47 -5.26 4.37
C GLU A 192 -13.50 -4.55 5.28
N THR A 193 -13.31 -4.69 6.61
CA THR A 193 -14.21 -4.12 7.60
C THR A 193 -14.29 -2.60 7.48
N SER A 194 -15.48 -2.04 7.72
CA SER A 194 -15.73 -0.60 7.76
C SER A 194 -15.57 0.03 9.15
N LEU A 195 -15.20 -0.75 10.17
CA LEU A 195 -15.01 -0.28 11.53
C LEU A 195 -13.88 0.76 11.60
N LEU A 196 -14.12 1.84 12.33
CA LEU A 196 -13.16 2.95 12.48
C LEU A 196 -12.49 2.97 13.87
N ASP A 197 -12.98 2.20 14.82
CA ASP A 197 -12.42 2.17 16.18
C ASP A 197 -11.06 1.46 16.21
N ALA A 198 -10.16 1.96 17.03
CA ALA A 198 -8.90 1.30 17.31
C ALA A 198 -9.14 -0.02 18.04
N SER A 199 -8.36 -1.05 17.70
CA SER A 199 -8.47 -2.35 18.35
C SER A 199 -7.21 -3.18 18.12
N PRO A 200 -6.80 -4.01 19.10
CA PRO A 200 -5.74 -4.98 18.90
C PRO A 200 -6.08 -6.04 17.83
N LEU A 201 -7.37 -6.25 17.54
CA LEU A 201 -7.83 -7.18 16.52
C LEU A 201 -7.92 -6.55 15.11
N ASN A 202 -7.59 -5.30 14.95
CA ASN A 202 -7.51 -4.65 13.64
C ASN A 202 -6.25 -5.09 12.93
N PHE A 203 -6.38 -5.55 11.68
CA PHE A 203 -5.30 -6.04 10.85
C PHE A 203 -5.19 -5.17 9.60
N PRO A 204 -4.27 -4.18 9.58
CA PRO A 204 -3.97 -3.42 8.38
C PRO A 204 -3.49 -4.33 7.27
N THR A 205 -3.92 -4.08 6.05
CA THR A 205 -3.39 -4.75 4.86
C THR A 205 -2.49 -3.78 4.11
N GLY A 206 -1.32 -4.21 3.68
CA GLY A 206 -0.32 -3.37 3.02
C GLY A 206 -0.84 -2.64 1.78
N CYS A 207 -1.75 -3.28 1.05
CA CYS A 207 -2.42 -2.65 -0.09
C CYS A 207 -3.36 -1.53 0.40
N GLY A 208 -3.31 -0.39 -0.27
CA GLY A 208 -4.17 0.77 0.04
C GLY A 208 -3.47 1.88 0.82
N GLY A 209 -2.29 1.62 1.36
CA GLY A 209 -1.51 2.57 2.15
C GLY A 209 -1.65 2.34 3.66
N VAL A 210 -0.52 2.22 4.32
CA VAL A 210 -0.42 2.10 5.78
C VAL A 210 0.59 3.12 6.31
N LEU A 211 0.16 3.94 7.26
CA LEU A 211 0.99 4.92 7.95
C LEU A 211 1.48 4.34 9.27
N TYR A 212 2.78 4.33 9.44
CA TYR A 212 3.48 3.91 10.64
C TYR A 212 4.06 5.14 11.36
N PRO A 213 3.57 5.45 12.58
CA PRO A 213 4.20 6.46 13.42
C PRO A 213 5.63 6.07 13.79
N PRO A 214 6.52 7.04 14.07
CA PRO A 214 7.83 6.71 14.61
C PRO A 214 7.69 5.92 15.92
N HIS A 215 8.61 4.98 16.13
CA HIS A 215 8.65 4.11 17.33
C HIS A 215 7.40 3.24 17.55
N CYS A 216 6.58 2.98 16.52
CA CYS A 216 5.42 2.09 16.65
C CYS A 216 5.80 0.60 16.79
N PHE A 217 7.06 0.26 16.62
CA PHE A 217 7.62 -1.07 16.81
C PHE A 217 8.78 -1.03 17.81
N ASN A 218 9.06 -2.17 18.44
CA ASN A 218 10.31 -2.41 19.16
C ASN A 218 11.40 -2.97 18.20
N ASP A 219 12.61 -3.16 18.72
CA ASP A 219 13.76 -3.59 17.92
C ASP A 219 13.61 -5.00 17.34
N GLU A 220 12.73 -5.85 17.89
CA GLU A 220 12.46 -7.18 17.35
C GLU A 220 11.90 -7.13 15.91
N VAL A 221 11.29 -6.03 15.51
CA VAL A 221 10.83 -5.82 14.13
C VAL A 221 11.92 -6.06 13.09
N PHE A 222 13.19 -5.85 13.47
CA PHE A 222 14.36 -6.01 12.61
C PHE A 222 14.96 -7.43 12.60
N ASN A 223 14.35 -8.39 13.28
CA ASN A 223 14.86 -9.75 13.38
C ASN A 223 14.60 -10.56 12.10
N GLU A 224 15.48 -10.35 11.10
CA GLU A 224 15.35 -10.99 9.78
C GLU A 224 15.34 -12.51 9.86
N ASN A 225 16.14 -13.10 10.77
CA ASN A 225 16.18 -14.54 10.93
C ASN A 225 14.84 -15.13 11.37
N VAL A 226 14.08 -14.39 12.16
CA VAL A 226 12.77 -14.84 12.63
C VAL A 226 11.73 -14.67 11.52
N PHE A 227 11.53 -13.44 11.01
CA PHE A 227 10.44 -13.24 10.06
C PHE A 227 10.62 -13.96 8.72
N LEU A 228 11.85 -14.13 8.24
CA LEU A 228 12.11 -14.90 7.02
C LEU A 228 11.86 -16.40 7.19
N ASN A 229 11.90 -16.91 8.43
CA ASN A 229 11.62 -18.31 8.70
C ASN A 229 10.14 -18.60 8.96
N ILE A 230 9.41 -17.68 9.65
CA ILE A 230 8.04 -17.97 10.11
C ILE A 230 6.95 -17.35 9.21
N CYS A 231 7.22 -16.22 8.55
CA CYS A 231 6.24 -15.51 7.71
C CYS A 231 6.88 -14.81 6.50
N LYS A 232 7.77 -15.51 5.81
CA LYS A 232 8.63 -15.01 4.72
C LYS A 232 7.93 -14.13 3.69
N PHE A 233 6.68 -14.42 3.34
CA PHE A 233 5.90 -13.73 2.31
C PHE A 233 4.68 -12.99 2.87
N ALA A 234 4.57 -12.88 4.20
CA ALA A 234 3.43 -12.30 4.89
C ALA A 234 3.88 -11.19 5.84
N ASP A 235 4.48 -10.14 5.27
CA ASP A 235 5.00 -8.99 6.02
C ASP A 235 3.92 -8.31 6.89
N ASP A 236 2.69 -8.20 6.42
CA ASP A 236 1.57 -7.65 7.20
C ASP A 236 1.35 -8.41 8.52
N VAL A 237 1.55 -9.73 8.53
CA VAL A 237 1.43 -10.58 9.74
C VAL A 237 2.53 -10.22 10.74
N TRP A 238 3.77 -10.08 10.26
CA TRP A 238 4.89 -9.70 11.10
C TRP A 238 4.71 -8.30 11.70
N PHE A 239 4.42 -7.32 10.87
CA PHE A 239 4.23 -5.94 11.33
C PHE A 239 3.06 -5.84 12.30
N LYS A 240 1.98 -6.59 12.07
CA LYS A 240 0.87 -6.67 13.02
C LYS A 240 1.31 -7.28 14.35
N ALA A 241 2.04 -8.39 14.35
CA ALA A 241 2.54 -9.01 15.56
C ALA A 241 3.48 -8.07 16.34
N MET A 242 4.40 -7.39 15.64
CA MET A 242 5.36 -6.47 16.26
C MET A 242 4.71 -5.21 16.80
N SER A 243 3.67 -4.69 16.14
CA SER A 243 2.91 -3.55 16.67
C SER A 243 2.16 -3.92 17.96
N LEU A 244 1.55 -5.10 18.00
CA LEU A 244 0.90 -5.60 19.22
C LEU A 244 1.90 -5.83 20.35
N TYR A 245 3.07 -6.40 20.04
CA TYR A 245 4.14 -6.62 21.01
C TYR A 245 4.64 -5.30 21.61
N ASN A 246 4.61 -4.21 20.84
CA ASN A 246 4.93 -2.85 21.28
C ASN A 246 3.72 -2.10 21.90
N GLY A 247 2.55 -2.73 22.03
CA GLY A 247 1.34 -2.13 22.58
C GLY A 247 0.62 -1.15 21.66
N VAL A 248 1.03 -1.05 20.38
CA VAL A 248 0.45 -0.11 19.43
C VAL A 248 -0.68 -0.77 18.64
N GLN A 249 -1.85 -0.14 18.66
CA GLN A 249 -3.02 -0.60 17.94
C GLN A 249 -3.11 0.01 16.54
N SER A 250 -3.96 -0.58 15.72
CA SER A 250 -4.24 -0.08 14.37
C SER A 250 -5.64 0.50 14.27
N LYS A 251 -5.79 1.53 13.43
CA LYS A 251 -7.04 2.22 13.20
C LYS A 251 -7.23 2.48 11.70
N ARG A 252 -8.43 2.23 11.20
CA ARG A 252 -8.76 2.56 9.83
C ARG A 252 -9.15 4.03 9.72
N ILE A 253 -8.73 4.70 8.66
CA ILE A 253 -9.22 6.04 8.34
C ILE A 253 -10.58 5.97 7.63
N VAL A 254 -11.32 7.09 7.63
CA VAL A 254 -12.51 7.23 6.79
C VAL A 254 -12.09 7.19 5.31
N THR A 255 -12.73 6.36 4.53
CA THR A 255 -12.48 6.18 3.09
C THR A 255 -13.75 6.42 2.28
N ARG A 256 -13.62 6.74 0.96
CA ARG A 256 -14.76 6.98 0.07
C ARG A 256 -15.65 5.76 -0.09
N ASN A 257 -15.07 4.59 -0.05
CA ASN A 257 -15.84 3.35 -0.06
C ASN A 257 -15.69 2.57 1.24
N SER A 258 -16.69 1.76 1.57
CA SER A 258 -16.73 0.97 2.81
C SER A 258 -15.62 -0.07 2.94
N LYS A 259 -15.03 -0.50 1.82
CA LYS A 259 -13.99 -1.54 1.76
C LYS A 259 -12.58 -0.98 1.95
N GLY A 260 -12.41 0.36 1.96
CA GLY A 260 -11.10 1.01 2.08
C GLY A 260 -10.23 0.94 0.83
N LYS A 261 -10.79 0.58 -0.32
CA LYS A 261 -10.08 0.55 -1.60
C LYS A 261 -9.98 1.97 -2.16
N GLU A 262 -8.93 2.67 -1.77
CA GLU A 262 -8.59 4.03 -2.24
C GLU A 262 -7.52 3.99 -3.35
N TYR A 263 -7.60 2.96 -4.21
CA TYR A 263 -6.67 2.70 -5.29
C TYR A 263 -7.34 2.02 -6.48
N ILE A 264 -6.67 2.02 -7.61
CA ILE A 264 -6.97 1.21 -8.79
C ILE A 264 -5.86 0.18 -8.93
N GLU A 265 -6.20 -1.09 -9.09
CA GLU A 265 -5.24 -2.16 -9.30
C GLU A 265 -4.61 -2.02 -10.70
N ASN A 266 -3.30 -2.19 -10.80
CA ASN A 266 -2.61 -2.21 -12.09
C ASN A 266 -2.87 -3.56 -12.78
N MET A 267 -3.73 -3.55 -13.80
CA MET A 267 -4.24 -4.77 -14.44
C MET A 267 -3.17 -5.55 -15.22
N GLU A 268 -2.04 -4.93 -15.56
CA GLU A 268 -0.94 -5.58 -16.31
C GLU A 268 -0.02 -6.41 -15.40
N VAL A 269 -0.13 -6.27 -14.10
CA VAL A 269 0.81 -6.85 -13.12
C VAL A 269 0.16 -7.87 -12.19
N GLN A 270 -1.15 -8.07 -12.29
CA GLN A 270 -1.93 -8.92 -11.36
C GLN A 270 -1.56 -10.41 -11.38
N ASP A 271 -0.97 -10.93 -12.47
CA ASP A 271 -0.54 -12.33 -12.58
C ASP A 271 0.59 -12.71 -11.60
N LEU A 272 1.11 -11.74 -10.84
CA LEU A 272 2.20 -11.93 -9.90
C LEU A 272 1.80 -11.74 -8.44
N SER A 273 0.51 -11.58 -8.11
CA SER A 273 0.09 -11.44 -6.72
C SER A 273 0.32 -12.77 -5.98
N LEU A 274 1.32 -12.75 -5.13
CA LEU A 274 1.71 -13.85 -4.24
C LEU A 274 0.72 -13.97 -3.05
N ILE A 275 -0.58 -14.08 -3.32
CA ILE A 275 -1.52 -14.50 -2.29
C ILE A 275 -1.46 -16.02 -2.21
N HIS A 276 -0.38 -16.54 -1.71
CA HIS A 276 -0.29 -17.89 -1.18
C HIS A 276 -0.07 -17.78 0.33
N ILE A 277 -1.12 -17.40 1.03
CA ILE A 277 -1.21 -17.62 2.48
C ILE A 277 -2.00 -18.89 2.72
#